data_3caf236ec242b888ad468ff7a2250c34
#
_entry.id   3caf236ec242b888ad468ff7a2250c34
#
_cell.length_a   1.000
_cell.length_b   1.000
_cell.length_c   1.000
_cell.angle_alpha   90.00
_cell.angle_beta   90.00
_cell.angle_gamma   90.00
#
_symmetry.space_group_name_H-M   'P 1'
#
loop_
_entity.id
_entity.type
_entity.pdbx_description
1 polymer ?
#
loop_
_entity_poly.entity_id
_entity_poly.type
_entity_poly.pdbx_seq_one_letter_code
_entity_poly.pdbx_strand_id
1 'polypeptide(L)'
;MLVSNAHENLTAEQRAEIDEIASLLGVTASYCSMGETDESDGHKGWDGLHPALNDGVGEGILYTTKHGALLAALRLIRDLIP
;
A
#
# COMPACT_ATOMS: atom_id res chain seq x y z
N MET A 1 3.37 -14.64 -1.54
CA MET A 1 2.93 -13.24 -1.55
C MET A 1 1.42 -13.17 -1.39
N LEU A 2 0.94 -12.28 -0.59
CA LEU A 2 -0.49 -12.13 -0.33
C LEU A 2 -1.02 -10.86 -0.95
N VAL A 3 -2.25 -10.92 -1.45
CA VAL A 3 -2.96 -9.72 -1.88
C VAL A 3 -4.09 -9.50 -0.87
N SER A 4 -4.03 -8.38 -0.17
CA SER A 4 -4.97 -8.04 0.87
C SER A 4 -6.05 -7.10 0.35
N ASN A 5 -7.28 -7.36 0.73
CA ASN A 5 -8.39 -6.46 0.42
C ASN A 5 -8.69 -5.52 1.60
N ALA A 6 -7.79 -5.43 2.56
CA ALA A 6 -7.92 -4.49 3.66
C ALA A 6 -8.00 -3.06 3.13
N HIS A 7 -8.84 -2.25 3.76
CA HIS A 7 -9.03 -0.85 3.37
C HIS A 7 -9.56 -0.67 1.95
N GLU A 8 -10.24 -1.68 1.42
CA GLU A 8 -10.77 -1.63 0.07
C GLU A 8 -12.01 -0.72 -0.04
N ASN A 9 -12.81 -0.70 1.00
CA ASN A 9 -14.09 0.01 1.00
C ASN A 9 -13.99 1.41 1.63
N LEU A 10 -13.14 2.25 1.05
CA LEU A 10 -12.98 3.61 1.53
C LEU A 10 -13.95 4.55 0.81
N THR A 11 -14.47 5.54 1.55
CA THR A 11 -15.32 6.58 0.95
C THR A 11 -14.45 7.55 0.12
N ALA A 12 -15.10 8.34 -0.73
CA ALA A 12 -14.39 9.37 -1.50
C ALA A 12 -13.68 10.37 -0.58
N GLU A 13 -14.30 10.73 0.54
CA GLU A 13 -13.69 11.64 1.51
C GLU A 13 -12.45 11.02 2.16
N GLN A 14 -12.54 9.75 2.53
CA GLN A 14 -11.40 9.04 3.12
C GLN A 14 -10.24 8.95 2.12
N ARG A 15 -10.53 8.66 0.86
CA ARG A 15 -9.48 8.60 -0.16
C ARG A 15 -8.82 9.96 -0.35
N ALA A 16 -9.60 11.04 -0.36
CA ALA A 16 -9.05 12.39 -0.49
C ALA A 16 -8.14 12.74 0.70
N GLU A 17 -8.54 12.40 1.91
CA GLU A 17 -7.72 12.62 3.10
C GLU A 17 -6.42 11.83 3.03
N ILE A 18 -6.50 10.58 2.60
CA ILE A 18 -5.31 9.72 2.45
C ILE A 18 -4.36 10.32 1.43
N ASP A 19 -4.86 10.78 0.30
CA ASP A 19 -4.03 11.42 -0.73
C ASP A 19 -3.31 12.64 -0.18
N GLU A 20 -4.01 13.47 0.56
CA GLU A 20 -3.44 14.69 1.14
C GLU A 20 -2.35 14.36 2.16
N ILE A 21 -2.63 13.46 3.09
CA ILE A 21 -1.67 13.09 4.14
C ILE A 21 -0.47 12.38 3.52
N ALA A 22 -0.69 11.49 2.58
CA ALA A 22 0.39 10.78 1.90
C ALA A 22 1.30 11.75 1.17
N SER A 23 0.73 12.76 0.51
CA SER A 23 1.50 13.79 -0.19
C SER A 23 2.36 14.59 0.79
N LEU A 24 1.81 14.96 1.94
CA LEU A 24 2.52 15.72 2.95
C LEU A 24 3.68 14.93 3.57
N LEU A 25 3.51 13.62 3.73
CA LEU A 25 4.52 12.78 4.36
C LEU A 25 5.46 12.10 3.35
N GLY A 26 5.23 12.27 2.06
CA GLY A 26 6.06 11.65 1.05
C GLY A 26 5.79 10.17 0.86
N VAL A 27 4.59 9.72 1.18
CA VAL A 27 4.18 8.33 0.96
C VAL A 27 3.67 8.18 -0.47
N THR A 28 4.12 7.15 -1.14
CA THR A 28 3.68 6.85 -2.51
C THR A 28 3.18 5.42 -2.58
N ALA A 29 2.53 5.08 -3.68
CA ALA A 29 2.10 3.72 -3.94
C ALA A 29 2.51 3.32 -5.35
N SER A 30 2.93 2.07 -5.50
CA SER A 30 3.36 1.54 -6.77
C SER A 30 2.57 0.28 -7.08
N TYR A 31 2.12 0.15 -8.31
CA TYR A 31 1.44 -1.06 -8.74
C TYR A 31 2.49 -2.13 -9.08
N CYS A 32 2.35 -3.26 -8.43
CA CYS A 32 3.28 -4.37 -8.61
C CYS A 32 2.57 -5.56 -9.21
N SER A 33 3.22 -6.21 -10.15
CA SER A 33 2.75 -7.45 -10.74
C SER A 33 3.86 -8.47 -10.53
N MET A 34 3.64 -9.38 -9.62
CA MET A 34 4.62 -10.38 -9.25
C MET A 34 4.17 -11.77 -9.69
N GLY A 35 5.13 -12.58 -10.04
CA GLY A 35 4.84 -13.96 -10.38
C GLY A 35 4.15 -14.14 -11.72
N GLU A 36 4.68 -13.54 -12.76
CA GLU A 36 4.13 -13.63 -14.10
C GLU A 36 4.44 -14.95 -14.81
N THR A 37 4.85 -15.97 -14.07
CA THR A 37 5.04 -17.28 -14.67
C THR A 37 3.70 -17.99 -14.76
N ASP A 38 3.61 -18.94 -15.66
CA ASP A 38 2.38 -19.70 -15.89
C ASP A 38 1.89 -20.43 -14.65
N GLU A 39 2.74 -20.62 -13.68
CA GLU A 39 2.42 -21.36 -12.47
C GLU A 39 1.95 -20.46 -11.33
N SER A 40 2.12 -19.16 -11.47
CA SER A 40 1.67 -18.25 -10.43
C SER A 40 0.42 -17.53 -10.90
N ASP A 41 -0.50 -17.35 -9.99
CA ASP A 41 -1.77 -16.68 -10.28
C ASP A 41 -1.60 -15.17 -10.44
N GLY A 42 -0.37 -14.72 -10.71
CA GLY A 42 -0.10 -13.32 -10.93
C GLY A 42 -0.56 -12.46 -9.78
N HIS A 43 0.17 -12.48 -8.69
CA HIS A 43 -0.13 -11.61 -7.56
C HIS A 43 0.05 -10.17 -8.01
N LYS A 44 -1.05 -9.46 -8.21
CA LYS A 44 -1.06 -8.08 -8.67
C LYS A 44 -1.69 -7.21 -7.61
N GLY A 45 -1.08 -6.08 -7.35
CA GLY A 45 -1.63 -5.16 -6.36
C GLY A 45 -0.74 -3.96 -6.15
N TRP A 46 -1.08 -3.19 -5.14
CA TRP A 46 -0.38 -1.95 -4.81
C TRP A 46 0.48 -2.12 -3.57
N ASP A 47 1.66 -1.52 -3.60
CA ASP A 47 2.58 -1.50 -2.48
C ASP A 47 2.76 -0.05 -2.03
N GLY A 48 2.69 0.20 -0.72
CA GLY A 48 2.92 1.53 -0.16
C GLY A 48 4.39 1.72 0.12
N LEU A 49 4.94 2.86 -0.28
CA LEU A 49 6.36 3.15 -0.21
C LEU A 49 6.66 4.43 0.56
N HIS A 50 7.69 4.37 1.38
CA HIS A 50 8.22 5.55 2.07
C HIS A 50 9.68 5.25 2.45
N PRO A 51 10.56 6.28 2.45
CA PRO A 51 11.96 6.06 2.81
C PRO A 51 12.19 5.41 4.17
N ALA A 52 11.27 5.59 5.12
CA ALA A 52 11.37 4.97 6.43
C ALA A 52 10.96 3.49 6.45
N LEU A 53 10.38 3.00 5.37
CA LEU A 53 9.94 1.61 5.23
C LEU A 53 10.88 0.90 4.26
N ASN A 54 11.82 0.12 4.80
CA ASN A 54 12.86 -0.52 3.97
C ASN A 54 12.30 -1.46 2.91
N ASP A 55 11.25 -2.17 3.24
CA ASP A 55 10.66 -3.19 2.35
C ASP A 55 9.20 -2.89 2.01
N GLY A 56 8.83 -1.63 2.04
CA GLY A 56 7.44 -1.25 1.80
C GLY A 56 6.55 -1.55 2.99
N VAL A 57 5.27 -1.78 2.72
CA VAL A 57 4.25 -1.93 3.76
C VAL A 57 4.39 -3.22 4.55
N GLY A 58 4.85 -4.24 3.92
CA GLY A 58 5.00 -5.53 4.57
C GLY A 58 5.54 -6.52 3.57
N GLU A 59 6.40 -7.37 4.06
CA GLU A 59 7.04 -8.36 3.22
C GLU A 59 5.99 -9.27 2.56
N GLY A 60 5.92 -9.19 1.24
CA GLY A 60 5.03 -10.05 0.49
C GLY A 60 3.55 -9.69 0.54
N ILE A 61 3.20 -8.49 0.97
CA ILE A 61 1.80 -8.05 1.00
C ILE A 61 1.56 -6.95 -0.02
N LEU A 62 0.59 -7.18 -0.90
CA LEU A 62 0.10 -6.17 -1.83
C LEU A 62 -1.36 -5.87 -1.48
N TYR A 63 -1.85 -4.73 -1.89
CA TYR A 63 -3.21 -4.32 -1.62
C TYR A 63 -3.99 -4.20 -2.93
N THR A 64 -5.28 -4.48 -2.87
CA THR A 64 -6.14 -4.44 -4.06
C THR A 64 -6.35 -3.04 -4.58
N THR A 65 -6.20 -2.02 -3.71
CA THR A 65 -6.39 -0.63 -4.10
C THR A 65 -5.18 0.21 -3.75
N LYS A 66 -4.97 1.28 -4.52
CA LYS A 66 -3.91 2.23 -4.26
C LYS A 66 -4.06 2.86 -2.88
N HIS A 67 -5.27 3.28 -2.53
CA HIS A 67 -5.53 3.93 -1.25
C HIS A 67 -5.40 2.96 -0.08
N GLY A 68 -5.68 1.69 -0.29
CA GLY A 68 -5.43 0.67 0.71
C GLY A 68 -3.95 0.56 1.05
N ALA A 69 -3.10 0.59 0.03
CA ALA A 69 -1.65 0.54 0.21
C ALA A 69 -1.15 1.82 0.88
N LEU A 70 -1.64 2.97 0.47
CA LEU A 70 -1.25 4.24 1.09
C LEU A 70 -1.62 4.27 2.56
N LEU A 71 -2.83 3.86 2.91
CA LEU A 71 -3.28 3.84 4.30
C LEU A 71 -2.44 2.88 5.14
N ALA A 72 -2.13 1.71 4.61
CA ALA A 72 -1.30 0.75 5.32
C ALA A 72 0.09 1.33 5.61
N ALA A 73 0.68 2.01 4.63
CA ALA A 73 1.97 2.66 4.81
C ALA A 73 1.91 3.78 5.85
N LEU A 74 0.85 4.59 5.81
CA LEU A 74 0.65 5.67 6.78
C LEU A 74 0.55 5.12 8.20
N ARG A 75 -0.11 4.00 8.39
CA ARG A 75 -0.24 3.38 9.71
C ARG A 75 1.10 2.88 10.24
N LEU A 76 1.91 2.29 9.37
CA LEU A 76 3.24 1.84 9.75
C LEU A 76 4.14 3.02 10.13
N ILE A 77 4.08 4.10 9.35
CA ILE A 77 4.87 5.30 9.64
C ILE A 77 4.45 5.90 10.98
N ARG A 78 3.15 5.93 11.25
CA ARG A 78 2.65 6.43 12.52
C ARG A 78 3.23 5.64 13.69
N ASP A 79 3.38 4.33 13.54
CA ASP A 79 3.93 3.48 14.58
C ASP A 79 5.43 3.69 14.78
N LEU A 80 6.11 4.28 13.79
CA LEU A 80 7.53 4.59 13.88
C LEU A 80 7.79 5.95 14.55
N ILE A 81 6.78 6.79 14.64
CA ILE A 81 6.90 8.11 15.26
C ILE A 81 6.62 7.97 16.75
N PRO A 82 7.58 8.36 17.60
CA PRO A 82 7.40 8.26 19.06
C PRO A 82 6.27 9.15 19.59
#